data_80805af4f5e41bb85ce9e59964e847ad
#
_entry.id   80805af4f5e41bb85ce9e59964e847ad
#
_cell.length_a   1.000
_cell.length_b   1.000
_cell.length_c   1.000
_cell.angle_alpha   90.00
_cell.angle_beta   90.00
_cell.angle_gamma   90.00
#
_symmetry.space_group_name_H-M   'P 1'
#
loop_
_entity.id
_entity.type
_entity.pdbx_description
1 polymer ?
#
loop_
_entity_poly.entity_id
_entity_poly.type
_entity_poly.pdbx_seq_one_letter_code
_entity_poly.pdbx_strand_id
1 'polypeptide(L)'
;MKRQDFYYDLPEELIAQDPLKDRSSSRLLVLDKESGAVSHHVFREIGDYLEKGDCLVINDTKVIPARLIGSKIGTNAKIEILLLKRKENNIWETLVKPGKKAKVGAKISFGDGLLVGEVIDVVEEGNRLVQFSFEGIFEEILDQLGQMPLPPYITHQLEDKDRYNTVYAEHSGSAAAPTAGLHFTPELLEEIQKKGVDIARVTLHVGLGTFRPVKADEITDHHMHSEFYQIDEEAAEKINQAKENGHRVICVGTTSCRTIESAADENGHLKAQSGWTDIFIYPGYRFKVLDCLITNFHLPESTLIMLVSALAGREHVLAAYEEAVKERYRFFSFGDAMFIK
;
A
#
# COMPACT_ATOMS: atom_id res chain seq x y z
N MET A 1 -15.84 6.37 -18.99
CA MET A 1 -14.36 6.53 -19.07
C MET A 1 -13.75 5.16 -19.08
N LYS A 2 -12.85 4.92 -20.03
CA LYS A 2 -12.29 3.59 -20.23
C LYS A 2 -10.97 3.42 -19.48
N ARG A 3 -10.64 2.20 -19.11
CA ARG A 3 -9.35 1.84 -18.52
C ARG A 3 -8.18 2.33 -19.39
N GLN A 4 -8.27 2.15 -20.71
CA GLN A 4 -7.24 2.56 -21.67
C GLN A 4 -6.98 4.08 -21.67
N ASP A 5 -7.91 4.91 -21.20
CA ASP A 5 -7.71 6.36 -21.06
C ASP A 5 -6.59 6.72 -20.06
N PHE A 6 -6.14 5.75 -19.25
CA PHE A 6 -5.07 5.87 -18.26
C PHE A 6 -3.79 5.13 -18.66
N TYR A 7 -3.66 4.81 -19.93
CA TYR A 7 -2.46 4.21 -20.47
C TYR A 7 -1.37 5.26 -20.68
N TYR A 8 -0.14 4.89 -20.36
CA TYR A 8 1.09 5.57 -20.76
C TYR A 8 2.16 4.51 -21.04
N ASP A 9 3.14 4.84 -21.88
CA ASP A 9 4.24 3.92 -22.18
C ASP A 9 5.27 3.93 -21.05
N LEU A 10 5.48 2.77 -20.44
CA LEU A 10 6.43 2.59 -19.33
C LEU A 10 7.49 1.56 -19.71
N PRO A 11 8.74 1.98 -19.94
CA PRO A 11 9.85 1.07 -20.12
C PRO A 11 10.07 0.19 -18.88
N GLU A 12 10.20 -1.12 -19.09
CA GLU A 12 10.32 -2.11 -18.00
C GLU A 12 11.56 -1.85 -17.12
N GLU A 13 12.65 -1.33 -17.69
CA GLU A 13 13.87 -0.99 -16.96
C GLU A 13 13.71 0.15 -15.94
N LEU A 14 12.62 0.91 -15.99
CA LEU A 14 12.33 1.96 -15.02
C LEU A 14 11.61 1.41 -13.78
N ILE A 15 11.13 0.17 -13.82
CA ILE A 15 10.51 -0.48 -12.66
C ILE A 15 11.58 -0.84 -11.63
N ALA A 16 11.57 -0.15 -10.49
CA ALA A 16 12.57 -0.35 -9.45
C ALA A 16 12.48 -1.74 -8.81
N GLN A 17 13.57 -2.49 -8.84
CA GLN A 17 13.66 -3.82 -8.25
C GLN A 17 14.16 -3.79 -6.80
N ASP A 18 14.99 -2.81 -6.46
CA ASP A 18 15.64 -2.69 -5.16
C ASP A 18 15.39 -1.30 -4.54
N PRO A 19 15.23 -1.22 -3.21
CA PRO A 19 15.15 0.06 -2.52
C PRO A 19 16.52 0.76 -2.51
N LEU A 20 16.51 2.09 -2.50
CA LEU A 20 17.73 2.87 -2.28
C LEU A 20 18.24 2.66 -0.84
N LYS A 21 19.56 2.71 -0.62
CA LYS A 21 20.14 2.59 0.72
C LYS A 21 19.65 3.69 1.66
N ASP A 22 19.68 4.93 1.21
CA ASP A 22 19.08 6.07 1.91
C ASP A 22 17.67 6.27 1.38
N ARG A 23 16.67 6.11 2.26
CA ARG A 23 15.24 6.23 1.93
C ARG A 23 14.89 7.59 1.36
N SER A 24 15.42 8.66 1.93
CA SER A 24 15.12 10.05 1.59
C SER A 24 15.91 10.58 0.38
N SER A 25 16.80 9.78 -0.19
CA SER A 25 17.58 10.13 -1.39
C SER A 25 16.85 9.88 -2.71
N SER A 26 15.64 9.30 -2.69
CA SER A 26 14.81 9.16 -3.89
C SER A 26 14.50 10.52 -4.51
N ARG A 27 14.24 10.53 -5.81
CA ARG A 27 13.79 11.74 -6.49
C ARG A 27 12.35 12.08 -6.10
N LEU A 28 12.00 13.33 -6.18
CA LEU A 28 10.67 13.86 -5.94
C LEU A 28 10.24 14.70 -7.13
N LEU A 29 9.18 14.31 -7.82
CA LEU A 29 8.50 15.12 -8.80
C LEU A 29 7.34 15.85 -8.11
N VAL A 30 7.38 17.18 -8.11
CA VAL A 30 6.28 17.99 -7.58
C VAL A 30 5.38 18.42 -8.72
N LEU A 31 4.11 18.08 -8.62
CA LEU A 31 3.05 18.45 -9.56
C LEU A 31 2.11 19.45 -8.91
N ASP A 32 2.00 20.62 -9.52
CA ASP A 32 0.95 21.58 -9.18
C ASP A 32 -0.35 21.16 -9.89
N LYS A 33 -1.36 20.77 -9.11
CA LYS A 33 -2.60 20.20 -9.67
C LYS A 33 -3.44 21.18 -10.47
N GLU A 34 -3.32 22.48 -10.18
CA GLU A 34 -4.11 23.51 -10.86
C GLU A 34 -3.51 23.86 -12.23
N SER A 35 -2.19 24.02 -12.29
CA SER A 35 -1.50 24.45 -13.50
C SER A 35 -0.93 23.31 -14.34
N GLY A 36 -0.77 22.12 -13.76
CA GLY A 36 -0.05 20.99 -14.38
C GLY A 36 1.48 21.17 -14.40
N ALA A 37 2.01 22.24 -13.81
CA ALA A 37 3.44 22.50 -13.76
C ALA A 37 4.17 21.46 -12.93
N VAL A 38 5.34 21.00 -13.39
CA VAL A 38 6.19 20.04 -12.70
C VAL A 38 7.53 20.64 -12.33
N SER A 39 8.11 20.20 -11.22
CA SER A 39 9.48 20.50 -10.82
C SER A 39 10.13 19.26 -10.20
N HIS A 40 11.46 19.21 -10.25
CA HIS A 40 12.25 18.04 -9.87
C HIS A 40 13.11 18.35 -8.65
N HIS A 41 13.02 17.46 -7.66
CA HIS A 41 13.67 17.60 -6.34
C HIS A 41 14.19 16.25 -5.85
N VAL A 42 14.72 16.27 -4.63
CA VAL A 42 15.06 15.06 -3.86
C VAL A 42 14.05 14.95 -2.71
N PHE A 43 13.64 13.76 -2.35
CA PHE A 43 12.56 13.55 -1.37
C PHE A 43 12.83 14.21 -0.01
N ARG A 44 14.09 14.27 0.43
CA ARG A 44 14.45 14.96 1.68
C ARG A 44 14.02 16.42 1.74
N GLU A 45 13.78 17.04 0.58
CA GLU A 45 13.30 18.43 0.47
C GLU A 45 11.77 18.54 0.65
N ILE A 46 11.04 17.43 0.90
CA ILE A 46 9.58 17.46 1.06
C ILE A 46 9.14 18.41 2.17
N GLY A 47 9.96 18.56 3.23
CA GLY A 47 9.70 19.49 4.32
C GLY A 47 9.57 20.94 3.89
N ASP A 48 10.19 21.35 2.77
CA ASP A 48 10.11 22.72 2.24
C ASP A 48 8.72 23.06 1.68
N TYR A 49 7.95 22.05 1.34
CA TYR A 49 6.59 22.15 0.82
C TYR A 49 5.50 22.06 1.89
N LEU A 50 5.88 21.73 3.13
CA LEU A 50 4.96 21.62 4.26
C LEU A 50 5.01 22.89 5.10
N GLU A 51 3.85 23.31 5.60
CA GLU A 51 3.70 24.53 6.37
C GLU A 51 3.25 24.22 7.80
N LYS A 52 3.54 25.12 8.72
CA LYS A 52 3.06 25.02 10.10
C LYS A 52 1.54 24.96 10.13
N GLY A 53 1.00 23.97 10.83
CA GLY A 53 -0.44 23.73 10.95
C GLY A 53 -0.97 22.68 9.95
N ASP A 54 -0.20 22.34 8.90
CA ASP A 54 -0.57 21.21 8.04
C ASP A 54 -0.65 19.91 8.85
N CYS A 55 -1.49 18.97 8.39
CA CYS A 55 -1.57 17.63 8.93
C CYS A 55 -1.08 16.60 7.92
N LEU A 56 0.00 15.89 8.25
CA LEU A 56 0.54 14.79 7.46
C LEU A 56 -0.08 13.47 7.92
N VAL A 57 -0.86 12.83 7.06
CA VAL A 57 -1.54 11.56 7.37
C VAL A 57 -0.73 10.39 6.86
N ILE A 58 -0.29 9.50 7.75
CA ILE A 58 0.53 8.32 7.44
C ILE A 58 -0.21 7.04 7.77
N ASN A 59 0.04 5.98 7.01
CA ASN A 59 -0.51 4.65 7.26
C ASN A 59 0.53 3.80 7.99
N ASP A 60 0.27 3.45 9.24
CA ASP A 60 1.17 2.73 10.16
C ASP A 60 1.05 1.20 10.07
N THR A 61 0.36 0.70 9.07
CA THR A 61 0.25 -0.74 8.86
C THR A 61 1.62 -1.39 8.67
N LYS A 62 1.77 -2.60 9.20
CA LYS A 62 2.99 -3.41 9.10
C LYS A 62 2.76 -4.66 8.26
N VAL A 63 3.65 -4.89 7.30
CA VAL A 63 3.67 -6.11 6.50
C VAL A 63 4.33 -7.22 7.31
N ILE A 64 3.66 -8.35 7.36
CA ILE A 64 4.20 -9.58 7.96
C ILE A 64 4.86 -10.46 6.87
N PRO A 65 5.82 -11.31 7.22
CA PRO A 65 6.45 -12.24 6.27
C PRO A 65 5.48 -13.38 5.89
N ALA A 66 4.41 -13.01 5.21
CA ALA A 66 3.21 -13.82 4.98
C ALA A 66 3.37 -14.90 3.91
N ARG A 67 4.50 -14.93 3.17
CA ARG A 67 4.76 -15.93 2.12
C ARG A 67 5.54 -17.10 2.70
N LEU A 68 4.93 -18.26 2.74
CA LEU A 68 5.50 -19.51 3.24
C LEU A 68 5.78 -20.48 2.10
N ILE A 69 7.00 -21.02 2.05
CA ILE A 69 7.39 -22.05 1.10
C ILE A 69 7.57 -23.36 1.85
N GLY A 70 6.77 -24.37 1.49
CA GLY A 70 6.79 -25.68 2.13
C GLY A 70 6.69 -26.83 1.15
N SER A 71 6.65 -28.03 1.70
CA SER A 71 6.54 -29.28 0.96
C SER A 71 5.28 -30.04 1.37
N LYS A 72 4.51 -30.51 0.40
CA LYS A 72 3.35 -31.36 0.66
C LYS A 72 3.79 -32.68 1.26
N ILE A 73 3.27 -33.03 2.44
CA ILE A 73 3.57 -34.28 3.12
C ILE A 73 3.11 -35.47 2.23
N GLY A 74 3.97 -36.45 2.10
CA GLY A 74 3.75 -37.64 1.31
C GLY A 74 4.17 -37.57 -0.17
N THR A 75 4.31 -36.38 -0.77
CA THR A 75 4.73 -36.22 -2.17
C THR A 75 5.94 -35.30 -2.37
N ASN A 76 6.36 -34.60 -1.35
CA ASN A 76 7.43 -33.58 -1.38
C ASN A 76 7.23 -32.49 -2.46
N ALA A 77 6.01 -32.33 -2.96
CA ALA A 77 5.71 -31.29 -3.93
C ALA A 77 5.81 -29.92 -3.28
N LYS A 78 6.58 -29.01 -3.90
CA LYS A 78 6.72 -27.62 -3.44
C LYS A 78 5.35 -26.94 -3.49
N ILE A 79 4.96 -26.32 -2.38
CA ILE A 79 3.75 -25.54 -2.21
C ILE A 79 4.13 -24.17 -1.63
N GLU A 80 3.60 -23.14 -2.23
CA GLU A 80 3.64 -21.77 -1.71
C GLU A 80 2.30 -21.45 -1.07
N ILE A 81 2.32 -20.95 0.15
CA ILE A 81 1.13 -20.40 0.84
C ILE A 81 1.39 -18.92 1.13
N LEU A 82 0.43 -18.09 0.77
CA LEU A 82 0.43 -16.68 1.11
C LEU A 82 -0.74 -16.41 2.05
N LEU A 83 -0.42 -16.00 3.27
CA LEU A 83 -1.41 -15.64 4.28
C LEU A 83 -2.12 -14.34 3.88
N LEU A 84 -3.46 -14.34 3.89
CA LEU A 84 -4.28 -13.19 3.52
C LEU A 84 -4.98 -12.59 4.73
N LYS A 85 -5.76 -13.41 5.44
CA LYS A 85 -6.59 -12.97 6.54
C LYS A 85 -6.67 -14.05 7.61
N ARG A 86 -6.36 -13.68 8.84
CA ARG A 86 -6.62 -14.54 10.01
C ARG A 86 -8.11 -14.56 10.28
N LYS A 87 -8.71 -15.74 10.40
CA LYS A 87 -10.13 -15.94 10.72
C LYS A 87 -10.30 -16.11 12.23
N GLU A 88 -9.97 -17.25 12.74
CA GLU A 88 -10.01 -17.55 14.16
C GLU A 88 -8.88 -18.50 14.54
N ASN A 89 -8.39 -18.39 15.76
CA ASN A 89 -7.30 -19.22 16.26
C ASN A 89 -6.14 -19.30 15.26
N ASN A 90 -5.84 -20.50 14.79
CA ASN A 90 -4.74 -20.78 13.84
C ASN A 90 -5.25 -21.04 12.41
N ILE A 91 -6.45 -20.57 12.08
CA ILE A 91 -7.03 -20.69 10.74
C ILE A 91 -6.82 -19.40 9.97
N TRP A 92 -6.26 -19.52 8.76
CA TRP A 92 -6.01 -18.44 7.86
C TRP A 92 -6.66 -18.67 6.51
N GLU A 93 -7.25 -17.64 5.95
CA GLU A 93 -7.53 -17.59 4.52
C GLU A 93 -6.25 -17.31 3.77
N THR A 94 -5.97 -18.09 2.72
CA THR A 94 -4.67 -18.12 2.04
C THR A 94 -4.81 -18.26 0.54
N LEU A 95 -3.84 -17.71 -0.21
CA LEU A 95 -3.58 -18.13 -1.59
C LEU A 95 -2.59 -19.28 -1.58
N VAL A 96 -2.85 -20.30 -2.37
CA VAL A 96 -1.97 -21.49 -2.45
C VAL A 96 -1.57 -21.76 -3.90
N LYS A 97 -0.27 -21.94 -4.13
CA LYS A 97 0.31 -22.28 -5.43
C LYS A 97 1.21 -23.53 -5.33
N PRO A 98 1.01 -24.53 -6.23
CA PRO A 98 -0.09 -24.67 -7.19
C PRO A 98 -1.35 -25.20 -6.49
N GLY A 99 -2.50 -24.53 -6.69
CA GLY A 99 -3.75 -24.89 -6.04
C GLY A 99 -4.24 -26.31 -6.32
N LYS A 100 -3.94 -26.87 -7.49
CA LYS A 100 -4.30 -28.27 -7.87
C LYS A 100 -3.67 -29.32 -6.95
N LYS A 101 -2.51 -29.01 -6.32
CA LYS A 101 -1.81 -29.94 -5.42
C LYS A 101 -2.25 -29.80 -3.96
N ALA A 102 -2.93 -28.70 -3.61
CA ALA A 102 -3.40 -28.38 -2.27
C ALA A 102 -4.94 -28.46 -2.19
N LYS A 103 -5.45 -29.70 -2.25
CA LYS A 103 -6.87 -30.03 -2.05
C LYS A 103 -7.17 -30.09 -0.56
N VAL A 104 -8.46 -30.05 -0.19
CA VAL A 104 -8.90 -30.26 1.20
C VAL A 104 -8.29 -31.55 1.75
N GLY A 105 -7.77 -31.51 2.98
CA GLY A 105 -7.04 -32.58 3.65
C GLY A 105 -5.54 -32.64 3.30
N ALA A 106 -5.05 -31.80 2.37
CA ALA A 106 -3.61 -31.74 2.10
C ALA A 106 -2.86 -31.11 3.26
N LYS A 107 -1.79 -31.77 3.71
CA LYS A 107 -0.88 -31.27 4.74
C LYS A 107 0.42 -30.79 4.11
N ILE A 108 0.87 -29.61 4.50
CA ILE A 108 2.08 -28.97 4.02
C ILE A 108 3.00 -28.71 5.22
N SER A 109 4.25 -29.12 5.12
CA SER A 109 5.28 -28.91 6.13
C SER A 109 6.19 -27.75 5.73
N PHE A 110 6.51 -26.90 6.68
CA PHE A 110 7.42 -25.77 6.57
C PHE A 110 8.52 -25.88 7.62
N GLY A 111 9.77 -25.54 7.26
CA GLY A 111 10.91 -25.56 8.18
C GLY A 111 11.09 -26.89 8.89
N ASP A 112 11.11 -27.99 8.10
CA ASP A 112 11.29 -29.36 8.63
C ASP A 112 10.30 -29.77 9.73
N GLY A 113 9.05 -29.27 9.63
CA GLY A 113 7.97 -29.59 10.56
C GLY A 113 7.76 -28.56 11.69
N LEU A 114 8.52 -27.48 11.72
CA LEU A 114 8.31 -26.38 12.68
C LEU A 114 6.90 -25.78 12.58
N LEU A 115 6.35 -25.75 11.35
CA LEU A 115 4.98 -25.36 11.07
C LEU A 115 4.34 -26.36 10.10
N VAL A 116 3.14 -26.79 10.40
CA VAL A 116 2.34 -27.64 9.51
C VAL A 116 1.01 -26.99 9.22
N GLY A 117 0.66 -26.83 7.93
CA GLY A 117 -0.64 -26.32 7.50
C GLY A 117 -1.49 -27.41 6.89
N GLU A 118 -2.74 -27.55 7.30
CA GLU A 118 -3.74 -28.43 6.71
C GLU A 118 -4.80 -27.61 5.98
N VAL A 119 -5.03 -27.91 4.71
CA VAL A 119 -6.12 -27.29 3.93
C VAL A 119 -7.44 -27.88 4.41
N ILE A 120 -8.27 -27.06 5.06
CA ILE A 120 -9.55 -27.51 5.63
C ILE A 120 -10.74 -27.16 4.75
N ASP A 121 -10.62 -26.13 3.87
CA ASP A 121 -11.70 -25.75 2.95
C ASP A 121 -11.15 -24.96 1.74
N VAL A 122 -12.01 -24.80 0.72
CA VAL A 122 -11.79 -23.95 -0.44
C VAL A 122 -12.92 -22.92 -0.49
N VAL A 123 -12.58 -21.65 -0.38
CA VAL A 123 -13.53 -20.54 -0.32
C VAL A 123 -13.54 -19.74 -1.63
N GLU A 124 -14.22 -18.60 -1.63
CA GLU A 124 -14.35 -17.71 -2.79
C GLU A 124 -13.02 -17.42 -3.47
N GLU A 125 -13.06 -17.13 -4.76
CA GLU A 125 -11.90 -16.86 -5.62
C GLU A 125 -10.85 -17.99 -5.65
N GLY A 126 -11.17 -19.17 -5.11
CA GLY A 126 -10.27 -20.32 -5.02
C GLY A 126 -9.24 -20.21 -3.90
N ASN A 127 -9.42 -19.30 -2.94
CA ASN A 127 -8.63 -19.23 -1.72
C ASN A 127 -8.84 -20.49 -0.88
N ARG A 128 -7.89 -20.80 0.02
CA ARG A 128 -7.96 -21.94 0.94
C ARG A 128 -8.05 -21.44 2.37
N LEU A 129 -8.87 -22.12 3.17
CA LEU A 129 -8.72 -22.07 4.61
C LEU A 129 -7.67 -23.10 5.02
N VAL A 130 -6.63 -22.62 5.67
CA VAL A 130 -5.54 -23.45 6.17
C VAL A 130 -5.48 -23.33 7.68
N GLN A 131 -5.56 -24.46 8.36
CA GLN A 131 -5.34 -24.57 9.79
C GLN A 131 -3.88 -24.91 10.06
N PHE A 132 -3.22 -24.07 10.85
CA PHE A 132 -1.82 -24.27 11.21
C PHE A 132 -1.67 -24.95 12.57
N SER A 133 -0.71 -25.87 12.63
CA SER A 133 -0.27 -26.56 13.86
C SER A 133 1.21 -26.27 14.08
N PHE A 134 1.57 -25.83 15.27
CA PHE A 134 2.93 -25.45 15.66
C PHE A 134 3.08 -25.44 17.19
N GLU A 135 4.31 -25.38 17.66
CA GLU A 135 4.62 -25.13 19.08
C GLU A 135 5.24 -23.73 19.22
N GLY A 136 4.85 -22.99 20.26
CA GLY A 136 5.36 -21.64 20.52
C GLY A 136 4.49 -20.52 19.98
N ILE A 137 5.12 -19.42 19.53
CA ILE A 137 4.46 -18.20 19.06
C ILE A 137 4.46 -18.20 17.53
N PHE A 138 3.27 -18.08 16.93
CA PHE A 138 3.11 -18.12 15.47
C PHE A 138 3.89 -17.03 14.75
N GLU A 139 3.89 -15.83 15.30
CA GLU A 139 4.55 -14.67 14.74
C GLU A 139 6.08 -14.86 14.69
N GLU A 140 6.69 -15.47 15.71
CA GLU A 140 8.12 -15.80 15.72
C GLU A 140 8.47 -16.87 14.67
N ILE A 141 7.59 -17.84 14.49
CA ILE A 141 7.74 -18.86 13.43
C ILE A 141 7.63 -18.22 12.03
N LEU A 142 6.69 -17.27 11.85
CA LEU A 142 6.59 -16.53 10.60
C LEU A 142 7.86 -15.71 10.33
N ASP A 143 8.42 -15.06 11.31
CA ASP A 143 9.66 -14.30 11.16
C ASP A 143 10.84 -15.20 10.75
N GLN A 144 10.86 -16.44 11.23
CA GLN A 144 11.89 -17.41 10.88
C GLN A 144 11.69 -18.02 9.47
N LEU A 145 10.47 -18.42 9.12
CA LEU A 145 10.17 -19.20 7.91
C LEU A 145 9.64 -18.36 6.75
N GLY A 146 8.99 -17.25 7.07
CA GLY A 146 8.27 -16.43 6.12
C GLY A 146 9.17 -15.54 5.28
N GLN A 147 8.69 -15.23 4.10
CA GLN A 147 9.26 -14.24 3.18
C GLN A 147 8.30 -13.05 3.05
N MET A 148 8.84 -11.86 2.81
CA MET A 148 8.02 -10.68 2.55
C MET A 148 7.24 -10.88 1.25
N PRO A 149 5.92 -10.60 1.24
CA PRO A 149 5.07 -10.78 0.07
C PRO A 149 5.23 -9.59 -0.89
N LEU A 150 6.37 -9.53 -1.57
CA LEU A 150 6.65 -8.49 -2.54
C LEU A 150 5.65 -8.54 -3.71
N PRO A 151 5.33 -7.38 -4.31
CA PRO A 151 4.53 -7.32 -5.53
C PRO A 151 5.13 -8.18 -6.65
N PRO A 152 4.31 -8.69 -7.59
CA PRO A 152 4.77 -9.63 -8.62
C PRO A 152 5.77 -9.05 -9.62
N TYR A 153 5.84 -7.74 -9.75
CA TYR A 153 6.82 -7.04 -10.61
C TYR A 153 8.21 -6.88 -9.96
N ILE A 154 8.34 -7.17 -8.66
CA ILE A 154 9.63 -7.24 -7.97
C ILE A 154 10.08 -8.70 -8.01
N THR A 155 11.13 -8.96 -8.76
CA THR A 155 11.70 -10.29 -8.94
C THR A 155 12.95 -10.53 -8.09
N HIS A 156 13.57 -9.45 -7.60
CA HIS A 156 14.72 -9.52 -6.70
C HIS A 156 14.27 -9.86 -5.28
N GLN A 157 15.09 -10.65 -4.60
CA GLN A 157 14.91 -10.95 -3.19
C GLN A 157 15.52 -9.82 -2.35
N LEU A 158 14.80 -9.33 -1.35
CA LEU A 158 15.32 -8.32 -0.44
C LEU A 158 16.42 -8.91 0.44
N GLU A 159 17.54 -8.21 0.54
CA GLU A 159 18.62 -8.50 1.50
C GLU A 159 18.17 -8.22 2.93
N ASP A 160 17.42 -7.14 3.12
CA ASP A 160 16.84 -6.70 4.40
C ASP A 160 15.31 -6.67 4.30
N LYS A 161 14.64 -7.56 5.04
CA LYS A 161 13.18 -7.67 5.08
C LYS A 161 12.50 -6.39 5.56
N ASP A 162 13.13 -5.66 6.49
CA ASP A 162 12.56 -4.45 7.08
C ASP A 162 12.49 -3.28 6.09
N ARG A 163 13.20 -3.39 4.96
CA ARG A 163 13.12 -2.40 3.88
C ARG A 163 11.74 -2.34 3.22
N TYR A 164 10.92 -3.37 3.32
CA TYR A 164 9.52 -3.36 2.84
C TYR A 164 8.52 -3.00 3.95
N ASN A 165 8.97 -2.26 4.96
CA ASN A 165 8.14 -1.61 5.97
C ASN A 165 8.56 -0.15 6.14
N THR A 166 7.61 0.71 6.50
CA THR A 166 7.90 2.10 6.86
C THR A 166 8.60 2.16 8.21
N VAL A 167 9.32 3.24 8.48
CA VAL A 167 10.00 3.44 9.78
C VAL A 167 9.03 3.64 10.94
N TYR A 168 7.74 3.82 10.64
CA TYR A 168 6.66 3.99 11.60
C TYR A 168 5.62 2.85 11.54
N ALA A 169 5.94 1.73 10.90
CA ALA A 169 5.07 0.55 10.82
C ALA A 169 4.87 -0.05 12.22
N GLU A 170 3.61 -0.19 12.64
CA GLU A 170 3.24 -0.62 14.00
C GLU A 170 2.22 -1.76 13.99
N HIS A 171 1.11 -1.60 13.28
CA HIS A 171 -0.02 -2.53 13.30
C HIS A 171 0.10 -3.63 12.24
N SER A 172 0.46 -4.84 12.68
CA SER A 172 0.63 -6.00 11.81
C SER A 172 -0.69 -6.47 11.19
N GLY A 173 -0.68 -6.87 9.91
CA GLY A 173 -1.86 -7.42 9.25
C GLY A 173 -1.93 -7.14 7.75
N SER A 174 -0.99 -6.40 7.20
CA SER A 174 -0.96 -6.03 5.78
C SER A 174 -0.24 -7.06 4.93
N ALA A 175 -0.77 -7.30 3.73
CA ALA A 175 -0.11 -8.09 2.69
C ALA A 175 0.81 -7.24 1.79
N ALA A 176 0.72 -5.90 1.88
CA ALA A 176 1.59 -4.99 1.14
C ALA A 176 1.90 -3.73 1.95
N ALA A 177 3.09 -3.15 1.73
CA ALA A 177 3.50 -1.93 2.39
C ALA A 177 2.81 -0.68 1.78
N PRO A 178 2.55 0.37 2.57
CA PRO A 178 2.18 1.69 2.06
C PRO A 178 3.44 2.39 1.52
N THR A 179 3.80 2.06 0.27
CA THR A 179 5.15 2.28 -0.28
C THR A 179 5.57 3.73 -0.39
N ALA A 180 4.65 4.69 -0.47
CA ALA A 180 4.98 6.12 -0.40
C ALA A 180 5.61 6.51 0.96
N GLY A 181 5.30 5.77 2.02
CA GLY A 181 5.91 5.97 3.33
C GLY A 181 7.35 5.47 3.43
N LEU A 182 7.80 4.63 2.49
CA LEU A 182 9.16 4.08 2.50
C LEU A 182 10.25 5.14 2.30
N HIS A 183 9.90 6.31 1.78
CA HIS A 183 10.81 7.43 1.56
C HIS A 183 11.19 8.18 2.84
N PHE A 184 10.36 8.08 3.89
CA PHE A 184 10.59 8.78 5.14
C PHE A 184 11.66 8.09 5.99
N THR A 185 12.43 8.92 6.69
CA THR A 185 13.31 8.50 7.79
C THR A 185 12.80 9.06 9.10
N PRO A 186 13.19 8.50 10.26
CA PRO A 186 12.80 9.06 11.56
C PRO A 186 13.22 10.54 11.71
N GLU A 187 14.41 10.88 11.24
CA GLU A 187 14.97 12.22 11.30
C GLU A 187 14.12 13.22 10.49
N LEU A 188 13.73 12.85 9.26
CA LEU A 188 12.90 13.70 8.40
C LEU A 188 11.51 13.92 9.02
N LEU A 189 10.92 12.88 9.63
CA LEU A 189 9.64 13.04 10.35
C LEU A 189 9.77 13.96 11.56
N GLU A 190 10.86 13.86 12.31
CA GLU A 190 11.14 14.74 13.44
C GLU A 190 11.33 16.20 13.00
N GLU A 191 12.04 16.44 11.90
CA GLU A 191 12.21 17.77 11.31
C GLU A 191 10.85 18.38 10.90
N ILE A 192 9.99 17.59 10.26
CA ILE A 192 8.65 17.99 9.86
C ILE A 192 7.80 18.37 11.08
N GLN A 193 7.84 17.57 12.16
CA GLN A 193 7.12 17.87 13.40
C GLN A 193 7.68 19.15 14.08
N LYS A 194 8.99 19.34 14.10
CA LYS A 194 9.62 20.56 14.64
C LYS A 194 9.20 21.83 13.87
N LYS A 195 8.86 21.69 12.60
CA LYS A 195 8.31 22.78 11.78
C LYS A 195 6.87 23.15 12.19
N GLY A 196 6.21 22.33 12.98
CA GLY A 196 4.84 22.52 13.44
C GLY A 196 3.79 21.88 12.53
N VAL A 197 4.17 20.84 11.82
CA VAL A 197 3.27 19.96 11.06
C VAL A 197 2.82 18.84 11.98
N ASP A 198 1.52 18.62 12.09
CA ASP A 198 0.98 17.50 12.84
C ASP A 198 1.08 16.20 12.03
N ILE A 199 1.38 15.09 12.71
CA ILE A 199 1.37 13.77 12.11
C ILE A 199 0.19 12.97 12.68
N ALA A 200 -0.76 12.62 11.81
CA ALA A 200 -1.89 11.76 12.11
C ALA A 200 -1.61 10.34 11.59
N ARG A 201 -1.77 9.34 12.46
CA ARG A 201 -1.57 7.92 12.12
C ARG A 201 -2.91 7.26 11.87
N VAL A 202 -3.06 6.65 10.72
CA VAL A 202 -4.21 5.81 10.39
C VAL A 202 -3.73 4.42 10.02
N THR A 203 -4.58 3.42 10.15
CA THR A 203 -4.25 2.06 9.75
C THR A 203 -5.16 1.64 8.60
N LEU A 204 -4.58 1.14 7.51
CA LEU A 204 -5.30 0.39 6.48
C LEU A 204 -4.45 -0.82 6.11
N HIS A 205 -5.01 -2.01 6.31
CA HIS A 205 -4.36 -3.25 5.93
C HIS A 205 -4.56 -3.51 4.44
N VAL A 206 -3.50 -3.31 3.67
CA VAL A 206 -3.52 -3.47 2.22
C VAL A 206 -3.63 -4.93 1.85
N GLY A 207 -4.65 -5.28 1.08
CA GLY A 207 -4.83 -6.61 0.52
C GLY A 207 -4.06 -6.80 -0.80
N LEU A 208 -3.87 -8.06 -1.20
CA LEU A 208 -3.21 -8.40 -2.48
C LEU A 208 -4.01 -7.94 -3.72
N GLY A 209 -5.28 -7.61 -3.55
CA GLY A 209 -6.12 -7.08 -4.61
C GLY A 209 -5.56 -5.82 -5.26
N THR A 210 -4.80 -5.02 -4.51
CA THR A 210 -4.14 -3.80 -5.00
C THR A 210 -3.17 -4.04 -6.16
N PHE A 211 -2.61 -5.26 -6.27
CA PHE A 211 -1.70 -5.63 -7.36
C PHE A 211 -2.38 -6.35 -8.52
N ARG A 212 -3.70 -6.56 -8.44
CA ARG A 212 -4.44 -7.17 -9.54
C ARG A 212 -4.75 -6.13 -10.62
N PRO A 213 -4.50 -6.44 -11.90
CA PRO A 213 -4.85 -5.51 -12.97
C PRO A 213 -6.37 -5.32 -13.05
N VAL A 214 -6.79 -4.12 -13.40
CA VAL A 214 -8.19 -3.83 -13.73
C VAL A 214 -8.55 -4.60 -15.00
N LYS A 215 -9.60 -5.42 -14.92
CA LYS A 215 -10.05 -6.26 -16.03
C LYS A 215 -11.20 -5.64 -16.82
N ALA A 216 -11.98 -4.78 -16.17
CA ALA A 216 -13.10 -4.09 -16.79
C ALA A 216 -12.62 -3.07 -17.82
N ASP A 217 -13.28 -2.98 -18.97
CA ASP A 217 -13.01 -1.97 -19.98
C ASP A 217 -13.53 -0.60 -19.56
N GLU A 218 -14.76 -0.54 -19.06
CA GLU A 218 -15.31 0.65 -18.41
C GLU A 218 -14.91 0.65 -16.92
N ILE A 219 -14.32 1.76 -16.46
CA ILE A 219 -13.82 1.83 -15.06
C ILE A 219 -14.94 1.70 -14.02
N THR A 220 -16.16 2.11 -14.37
CA THR A 220 -17.35 2.00 -13.50
C THR A 220 -17.78 0.56 -13.21
N ASP A 221 -17.35 -0.39 -14.03
CA ASP A 221 -17.66 -1.83 -13.87
C ASP A 221 -16.62 -2.54 -12.98
N HIS A 222 -15.58 -1.81 -12.55
CA HIS A 222 -14.56 -2.36 -11.66
C HIS A 222 -15.04 -2.33 -10.20
N HIS A 223 -14.89 -3.47 -9.53
CA HIS A 223 -15.16 -3.63 -8.09
C HIS A 223 -13.85 -3.71 -7.32
N MET A 224 -13.67 -2.81 -6.36
CA MET A 224 -12.52 -2.83 -5.46
C MET A 224 -12.64 -3.95 -4.43
N HIS A 225 -11.52 -4.51 -4.04
CA HIS A 225 -11.46 -5.41 -2.89
C HIS A 225 -11.65 -4.61 -1.60
N SER A 226 -12.38 -5.22 -0.66
CA SER A 226 -12.60 -4.63 0.65
C SER A 226 -11.35 -4.77 1.52
N GLU A 227 -10.92 -3.67 2.14
CA GLU A 227 -9.75 -3.58 3.03
C GLU A 227 -10.17 -3.00 4.38
N PHE A 228 -9.58 -3.53 5.46
CA PHE A 228 -9.86 -3.06 6.82
C PHE A 228 -9.11 -1.77 7.09
N TYR A 229 -9.81 -0.77 7.65
CA TYR A 229 -9.19 0.47 8.12
C TYR A 229 -9.58 0.79 9.57
N GLN A 230 -8.75 1.62 10.19
CA GLN A 230 -8.97 2.15 11.53
C GLN A 230 -8.41 3.57 11.63
N ILE A 231 -9.17 4.44 12.29
CA ILE A 231 -8.79 5.80 12.68
C ILE A 231 -9.09 5.92 14.18
N ASP A 232 -8.12 6.33 14.96
CA ASP A 232 -8.31 6.64 16.38
C ASP A 232 -8.78 8.08 16.59
N GLU A 233 -9.07 8.43 17.83
CA GLU A 233 -9.56 9.76 18.21
C GLU A 233 -8.49 10.84 17.98
N GLU A 234 -7.24 10.56 18.31
CA GLU A 234 -6.13 11.51 18.13
C GLU A 234 -5.91 11.87 16.67
N ALA A 235 -5.91 10.87 15.77
CA ALA A 235 -5.76 11.09 14.34
C ALA A 235 -6.95 11.88 13.76
N ALA A 236 -8.18 11.52 14.16
CA ALA A 236 -9.38 12.24 13.73
C ALA A 236 -9.35 13.71 14.17
N GLU A 237 -9.00 13.99 15.41
CA GLU A 237 -8.88 15.35 15.94
C GLU A 237 -7.84 16.17 15.20
N LYS A 238 -6.62 15.65 14.97
CA LYS A 238 -5.55 16.35 14.24
C LYS A 238 -5.98 16.74 12.83
N ILE A 239 -6.63 15.81 12.12
CA ILE A 239 -7.10 16.05 10.75
C ILE A 239 -8.20 17.10 10.74
N ASN A 240 -9.19 16.99 11.64
CA ASN A 240 -10.29 17.95 11.74
C ASN A 240 -9.77 19.36 12.10
N GLN A 241 -8.86 19.47 13.07
CA GLN A 241 -8.26 20.74 13.47
C GLN A 241 -7.51 21.43 12.33
N ALA A 242 -6.75 20.67 11.52
CA ALA A 242 -6.09 21.23 10.34
C ALA A 242 -7.12 21.83 9.37
N LYS A 243 -8.18 21.11 9.06
CA LYS A 243 -9.27 21.60 8.16
C LYS A 243 -9.98 22.81 8.72
N GLU A 244 -10.37 22.79 9.99
CA GLU A 244 -11.09 23.89 10.67
C GLU A 244 -10.26 25.19 10.72
N ASN A 245 -8.94 25.05 10.85
CA ASN A 245 -7.99 26.17 10.86
C ASN A 245 -7.55 26.63 9.46
N GLY A 246 -8.09 26.03 8.39
CA GLY A 246 -7.75 26.37 7.00
C GLY A 246 -6.37 25.90 6.55
N HIS A 247 -5.80 24.91 7.24
CA HIS A 247 -4.56 24.23 6.86
C HIS A 247 -4.83 23.01 5.98
N ARG A 248 -3.78 22.47 5.37
CA ARG A 248 -3.88 21.36 4.42
C ARG A 248 -3.79 20.01 5.12
N VAL A 249 -4.55 19.08 4.60
CA VAL A 249 -4.43 17.65 4.92
C VAL A 249 -3.67 16.96 3.78
N ILE A 250 -2.50 16.43 4.10
CA ILE A 250 -1.54 15.85 3.16
C ILE A 250 -1.42 14.37 3.46
N CYS A 251 -1.89 13.52 2.55
CA CYS A 251 -1.76 12.08 2.72
C CYS A 251 -0.43 11.55 2.17
N VAL A 252 0.19 10.64 2.92
CA VAL A 252 1.30 9.82 2.47
C VAL A 252 0.74 8.49 1.98
N GLY A 253 0.68 8.34 0.67
CA GLY A 253 0.16 7.17 -0.02
C GLY A 253 -1.35 7.20 -0.27
N THR A 254 -1.73 6.49 -1.32
CA THR A 254 -3.14 6.29 -1.71
C THR A 254 -3.94 5.56 -0.64
N THR A 255 -3.28 4.76 0.20
CA THR A 255 -3.92 4.05 1.32
C THR A 255 -4.40 5.01 2.41
N SER A 256 -3.57 5.98 2.82
CA SER A 256 -3.98 7.02 3.76
C SER A 256 -5.13 7.87 3.20
N CYS A 257 -5.05 8.23 1.92
CA CYS A 257 -6.12 8.94 1.22
C CYS A 257 -7.44 8.14 1.26
N ARG A 258 -7.42 6.87 0.86
CA ARG A 258 -8.61 6.02 0.84
C ARG A 258 -9.20 5.84 2.25
N THR A 259 -8.35 5.77 3.27
CA THR A 259 -8.79 5.68 4.66
C THR A 259 -9.59 6.89 5.09
N ILE A 260 -9.03 8.10 4.95
CA ILE A 260 -9.71 9.31 5.42
C ILE A 260 -10.94 9.65 4.59
N GLU A 261 -10.89 9.43 3.26
CA GLU A 261 -12.03 9.66 2.38
C GLU A 261 -13.20 8.69 2.65
N SER A 262 -12.89 7.43 3.06
CA SER A 262 -13.91 6.45 3.45
C SER A 262 -14.55 6.77 4.81
N ALA A 263 -13.76 7.30 5.73
CA ALA A 263 -14.18 7.55 7.10
C ALA A 263 -14.89 8.89 7.28
N ALA A 264 -14.65 9.84 6.36
CA ALA A 264 -15.23 11.18 6.45
C ALA A 264 -16.73 11.19 6.18
N ASP A 265 -17.47 11.96 6.96
CA ASP A 265 -18.86 12.27 6.69
C ASP A 265 -19.00 13.20 5.45
N GLU A 266 -20.24 13.59 5.12
CA GLU A 266 -20.52 14.44 3.96
C GLU A 266 -19.91 15.86 4.07
N ASN A 267 -19.57 16.30 5.27
CA ASN A 267 -18.94 17.59 5.54
C ASN A 267 -17.40 17.50 5.63
N GLY A 268 -16.85 16.30 5.47
CA GLY A 268 -15.40 16.05 5.59
C GLY A 268 -14.93 15.92 7.02
N HIS A 269 -15.81 15.73 7.99
CA HIS A 269 -15.45 15.55 9.40
C HIS A 269 -15.22 14.07 9.71
N LEU A 270 -14.18 13.80 10.49
CA LEU A 270 -13.74 12.47 10.89
C LEU A 270 -14.08 12.19 12.35
N LYS A 271 -14.35 10.93 12.66
CA LYS A 271 -14.48 10.40 14.04
C LYS A 271 -13.65 9.15 14.17
N ALA A 272 -13.30 8.82 15.41
CA ALA A 272 -12.69 7.52 15.71
C ALA A 272 -13.62 6.39 15.25
N GLN A 273 -13.13 5.53 14.39
CA GLN A 273 -13.89 4.41 13.85
C GLN A 273 -12.98 3.37 13.20
N SER A 274 -13.52 2.19 13.02
CA SER A 274 -12.92 1.15 12.20
C SER A 274 -13.99 0.52 11.31
N GLY A 275 -13.58 0.00 10.17
CA GLY A 275 -14.50 -0.57 9.22
C GLY A 275 -13.80 -1.20 8.01
N TRP A 276 -14.60 -1.49 7.01
CA TRP A 276 -14.13 -2.03 5.74
C TRP A 276 -14.41 -1.02 4.64
N THR A 277 -13.45 -0.82 3.73
CA THR A 277 -13.59 0.08 2.59
C THR A 277 -13.29 -0.64 1.30
N ASP A 278 -14.14 -0.41 0.32
CA ASP A 278 -13.96 -0.76 -1.09
C ASP A 278 -14.02 0.49 -1.97
N ILE A 279 -13.70 1.65 -1.38
CA ILE A 279 -13.74 2.94 -2.07
C ILE A 279 -12.89 2.91 -3.34
N PHE A 280 -13.51 3.25 -4.45
CA PHE A 280 -12.87 3.42 -5.74
C PHE A 280 -12.90 4.90 -6.15
N ILE A 281 -11.72 5.53 -6.11
CA ILE A 281 -11.55 6.95 -6.46
C ILE A 281 -11.03 7.05 -7.88
N TYR A 282 -11.75 7.77 -8.73
CA TYR A 282 -11.42 8.04 -10.14
C TYR A 282 -11.93 9.41 -10.55
N PRO A 283 -11.53 9.96 -11.71
CA PRO A 283 -11.94 11.30 -12.15
C PRO A 283 -13.45 11.52 -12.07
N GLY A 284 -13.84 12.61 -11.42
CA GLY A 284 -15.22 12.93 -11.05
C GLY A 284 -15.50 12.73 -9.56
N TYR A 285 -14.62 12.04 -8.81
CA TYR A 285 -14.71 11.96 -7.36
C TYR A 285 -14.44 13.33 -6.72
N ARG A 286 -15.25 13.70 -5.75
CA ARG A 286 -15.08 14.92 -4.97
C ARG A 286 -14.44 14.59 -3.63
N PHE A 287 -13.18 14.98 -3.46
CA PHE A 287 -12.47 14.80 -2.21
C PHE A 287 -13.13 15.64 -1.09
N LYS A 288 -13.30 15.01 0.07
CA LYS A 288 -13.92 15.62 1.25
C LYS A 288 -12.86 16.20 2.20
N VAL A 289 -11.72 15.53 2.30
CA VAL A 289 -10.70 15.82 3.31
C VAL A 289 -9.33 16.10 2.68
N LEU A 290 -8.94 15.33 1.67
CA LEU A 290 -7.61 15.40 1.05
C LEU A 290 -7.37 16.72 0.32
N ASP A 291 -6.24 17.38 0.63
CA ASP A 291 -5.77 18.57 -0.09
C ASP A 291 -4.55 18.26 -0.99
N CYS A 292 -3.58 17.51 -0.48
CA CYS A 292 -2.35 17.15 -1.18
C CYS A 292 -1.99 15.68 -0.97
N LEU A 293 -1.23 15.11 -1.91
CA LEU A 293 -0.88 13.69 -1.88
C LEU A 293 0.61 13.47 -2.17
N ILE A 294 1.29 12.75 -1.29
CA ILE A 294 2.61 12.18 -1.54
C ILE A 294 2.40 10.73 -1.97
N THR A 295 2.92 10.33 -3.12
CA THR A 295 2.69 8.99 -3.67
C THR A 295 3.89 8.51 -4.49
N ASN A 296 3.94 7.21 -4.82
CA ASN A 296 4.84 6.69 -5.84
C ASN A 296 4.22 6.83 -7.24
N PHE A 297 5.00 6.57 -8.28
CA PHE A 297 4.47 6.41 -9.62
C PHE A 297 3.78 5.05 -9.77
N HIS A 298 2.62 5.05 -10.41
CA HIS A 298 1.72 3.89 -10.48
C HIS A 298 1.73 3.24 -11.87
N LEU A 299 1.31 1.98 -11.93
CA LEU A 299 1.15 1.22 -13.17
C LEU A 299 0.18 1.89 -14.13
N PRO A 300 0.45 1.81 -15.46
CA PRO A 300 -0.55 2.15 -16.46
C PRO A 300 -1.85 1.38 -16.21
N GLU A 301 -2.98 2.04 -16.47
CA GLU A 301 -4.33 1.46 -16.38
C GLU A 301 -4.71 0.92 -14.99
N SER A 302 -3.97 1.26 -13.91
CA SER A 302 -4.26 0.82 -12.55
C SER A 302 -5.29 1.73 -11.86
N THR A 303 -5.94 1.19 -10.82
CA THR A 303 -6.84 2.00 -9.96
C THR A 303 -6.12 3.17 -9.29
N LEU A 304 -4.81 3.06 -9.08
CA LEU A 304 -4.03 4.08 -8.40
C LEU A 304 -3.71 5.28 -9.30
N ILE A 305 -3.43 5.06 -10.60
CA ILE A 305 -3.29 6.19 -11.53
C ILE A 305 -4.63 6.91 -11.73
N MET A 306 -5.76 6.18 -11.60
CA MET A 306 -7.10 6.77 -11.64
C MET A 306 -7.35 7.68 -10.42
N LEU A 307 -6.90 7.27 -9.23
CA LEU A 307 -7.00 8.08 -8.00
C LEU A 307 -6.19 9.38 -8.12
N VAL A 308 -4.94 9.31 -8.53
CA VAL A 308 -4.11 10.52 -8.69
C VAL A 308 -4.65 11.41 -9.82
N SER A 309 -5.25 10.83 -10.85
CA SER A 309 -5.95 11.56 -11.91
C SER A 309 -7.23 12.24 -11.42
N ALA A 310 -7.91 11.68 -10.42
CA ALA A 310 -9.04 12.34 -9.78
C ALA A 310 -8.61 13.61 -9.02
N LEU A 311 -7.41 13.61 -8.43
CA LEU A 311 -6.89 14.74 -7.66
C LEU A 311 -6.35 15.88 -8.55
N ALA A 312 -5.55 15.55 -9.57
CA ALA A 312 -4.81 16.55 -10.36
C ALA A 312 -5.31 16.71 -11.80
N GLY A 313 -6.34 15.97 -12.17
CA GLY A 313 -6.75 15.88 -13.57
C GLY A 313 -5.92 14.88 -14.39
N ARG A 314 -6.59 14.09 -15.22
CA ARG A 314 -5.96 13.03 -16.01
C ARG A 314 -4.84 13.55 -16.92
N GLU A 315 -5.07 14.68 -17.59
CA GLU A 315 -4.10 15.25 -18.53
C GLU A 315 -2.82 15.70 -17.84
N HIS A 316 -2.93 16.38 -16.70
CA HIS A 316 -1.78 16.79 -15.91
C HIS A 316 -0.99 15.59 -15.38
N VAL A 317 -1.69 14.54 -14.92
CA VAL A 317 -1.05 13.32 -14.42
C VAL A 317 -0.31 12.59 -15.54
N LEU A 318 -0.96 12.37 -16.69
CA LEU A 318 -0.31 11.68 -17.80
C LEU A 318 0.90 12.45 -18.32
N ALA A 319 0.79 13.78 -18.47
CA ALA A 319 1.93 14.62 -18.84
C ALA A 319 3.09 14.55 -17.83
N ALA A 320 2.79 14.55 -16.53
CA ALA A 320 3.80 14.40 -15.49
C ALA A 320 4.46 13.00 -15.50
N TYR A 321 3.71 11.95 -15.83
CA TYR A 321 4.23 10.58 -15.95
C TYR A 321 5.12 10.43 -17.21
N GLU A 322 4.73 11.02 -18.34
CA GLU A 322 5.56 11.08 -19.56
C GLU A 322 6.88 11.81 -19.30
N GLU A 323 6.83 12.94 -18.56
CA GLU A 323 8.04 13.67 -18.16
C GLU A 323 8.90 12.82 -17.21
N ALA A 324 8.27 12.10 -16.25
CA ALA A 324 9.00 11.21 -15.34
C ALA A 324 9.70 10.06 -16.09
N VAL A 325 9.06 9.48 -17.12
CA VAL A 325 9.66 8.46 -18.00
C VAL A 325 10.85 9.05 -18.74
N LYS A 326 10.69 10.21 -19.37
CA LYS A 326 11.74 10.91 -20.11
C LYS A 326 12.95 11.25 -19.22
N GLU A 327 12.70 11.73 -18.03
CA GLU A 327 13.71 12.05 -17.00
C GLU A 327 14.23 10.82 -16.26
N ARG A 328 13.78 9.60 -16.66
CA ARG A 328 14.22 8.32 -16.10
C ARG A 328 14.03 8.23 -14.59
N TYR A 329 12.87 8.62 -14.10
CA TYR A 329 12.44 8.31 -12.73
C TYR A 329 12.28 6.81 -12.57
N ARG A 330 12.39 6.36 -11.32
CA ARG A 330 12.15 4.98 -10.93
C ARG A 330 10.67 4.81 -10.56
N PHE A 331 10.06 3.73 -11.01
CA PHE A 331 8.63 3.50 -10.86
C PHE A 331 8.31 2.43 -9.83
N PHE A 332 7.09 2.47 -9.27
CA PHE A 332 6.42 1.56 -8.35
C PHE A 332 7.01 1.54 -6.94
N SER A 333 6.89 0.39 -6.22
CA SER A 333 7.08 0.26 -4.77
C SER A 333 8.41 0.79 -4.24
N PHE A 334 9.51 0.54 -4.95
CA PHE A 334 10.84 1.02 -4.60
C PHE A 334 11.33 2.17 -5.49
N GLY A 335 10.40 2.74 -6.24
CA GLY A 335 10.67 3.86 -7.13
C GLY A 335 10.81 5.19 -6.42
N ASP A 336 10.72 6.24 -7.22
CA ASP A 336 10.77 7.62 -6.76
C ASP A 336 9.38 8.12 -6.34
N ALA A 337 9.33 9.29 -5.78
CA ALA A 337 8.11 9.89 -5.24
C ALA A 337 7.55 10.99 -6.13
N MET A 338 6.24 11.22 -5.99
CA MET A 338 5.50 12.34 -6.55
C MET A 338 4.77 13.06 -5.42
N PHE A 339 4.80 14.38 -5.43
CA PHE A 339 4.00 15.23 -4.56
C PHE A 339 3.03 16.06 -5.39
N ILE A 340 1.74 15.83 -5.19
CA ILE A 340 0.64 16.56 -5.83
C ILE A 340 0.12 17.59 -4.84
N LYS A 341 0.29 18.89 -5.16
CA LYS A 341 -0.06 20.02 -4.30
C LYS A 341 -1.09 20.95 -4.92
#